data_19e95b974213df408e87faf52a81b3a7
#
_entry.id   19e95b974213df408e87faf52a81b3a7
#
_cell.length_a   1.000
_cell.length_b   1.000
_cell.length_c   1.000
_cell.angle_alpha   90.00
_cell.angle_beta   90.00
_cell.angle_gamma   90.00
#
_symmetry.space_group_name_H-M   'P 1'
#
loop_
_entity.id
_entity.type
_entity.pdbx_description
1 polymer ?
#
loop_
_entity_poly.entity_id
_entity_poly.type
_entity_poly.pdbx_seq_one_letter_code
_entity_poly.pdbx_strand_id
1 'polypeptide(L)'
;KTIYGKYNENKHTVTYINEGTTYYTEEVLDSFTATGPSTNPEKEGYTFKYFSKDKKVAFDYNSEITEDTTLYAVYEINKYTVTYINEGSEYHKEELTYKSKHEKIEDPFKTGYTFTGWYNENEEKVEYPITVTKDITLHSKYEINKYTVTFNDEDRITTKEVNYNNKVEPVINQGKTGYTFKYWSKEKGGE
;
A
#
# COMPACT_ATOMS: atom_id res chain seq x y z
N LYS A 1 -51.67 63.49 8.04
CA LYS A 1 -50.47 63.16 7.28
C LYS A 1 -49.80 61.95 7.97
N THR A 2 -49.74 60.80 7.29
CA THR A 2 -49.15 59.57 7.83
C THR A 2 -47.67 59.53 7.39
N ILE A 3 -46.77 59.14 8.28
CA ILE A 3 -45.34 58.99 8.04
C ILE A 3 -45.00 57.51 8.27
N TYR A 4 -44.34 56.88 7.31
CA TYR A 4 -43.92 55.47 7.38
C TYR A 4 -42.44 55.37 7.64
N GLY A 5 -42.05 54.45 8.54
CA GLY A 5 -40.61 54.08 8.72
C GLY A 5 -40.14 53.22 7.55
N LYS A 6 -38.92 53.44 7.09
CA LYS A 6 -38.20 52.58 6.19
C LYS A 6 -37.05 51.89 6.96
N TYR A 7 -36.89 50.59 6.75
CA TYR A 7 -35.86 49.79 7.39
C TYR A 7 -35.01 49.12 6.33
N ASN A 8 -33.72 48.98 6.61
CA ASN A 8 -32.81 48.15 5.84
C ASN A 8 -32.59 46.85 6.59
N GLU A 9 -32.52 45.76 5.83
CA GLU A 9 -32.16 44.45 6.39
C GLU A 9 -30.65 44.44 6.74
N ASN A 10 -30.34 44.03 7.97
CA ASN A 10 -28.94 43.75 8.35
C ASN A 10 -28.61 42.35 7.88
N LYS A 11 -27.45 42.21 7.24
CA LYS A 11 -26.92 40.96 6.73
C LYS A 11 -25.49 40.75 7.16
N HIS A 12 -25.12 39.48 7.33
CA HIS A 12 -23.76 39.04 7.64
C HIS A 12 -23.26 38.10 6.58
N THR A 13 -21.96 38.16 6.30
CA THR A 13 -21.30 37.26 5.35
C THR A 13 -20.76 36.04 6.09
N VAL A 14 -21.17 34.85 5.65
CA VAL A 14 -20.52 33.59 6.06
C VAL A 14 -19.57 33.15 4.96
N THR A 15 -18.29 33.10 5.28
CA THR A 15 -17.23 32.73 4.35
C THR A 15 -16.69 31.36 4.70
N TYR A 16 -16.69 30.43 3.73
CA TYR A 16 -16.18 29.07 3.86
C TYR A 16 -14.81 28.97 3.19
N ILE A 17 -13.80 28.57 3.97
CA ILE A 17 -12.42 28.47 3.53
C ILE A 17 -12.01 27.01 3.36
N ASN A 18 -11.48 26.68 2.19
CA ASN A 18 -10.81 25.42 1.92
C ASN A 18 -9.34 25.67 1.58
N GLU A 19 -8.42 25.08 2.35
CA GLU A 19 -6.96 25.15 2.15
C GLU A 19 -6.44 26.59 1.93
N GLY A 20 -7.01 27.55 2.69
CA GLY A 20 -6.61 28.98 2.64
C GLY A 20 -7.28 29.80 1.54
N THR A 21 -8.12 29.19 0.71
CA THR A 21 -8.88 29.89 -0.33
C THR A 21 -10.37 29.89 -0.03
N THR A 22 -11.08 30.94 -0.47
CA THR A 22 -12.55 30.99 -0.33
C THR A 22 -13.17 29.92 -1.22
N TYR A 23 -13.88 28.98 -0.60
CA TYR A 23 -14.61 27.93 -1.27
C TYR A 23 -16.03 28.33 -1.61
N TYR A 24 -16.72 29.00 -0.66
CA TYR A 24 -18.08 29.43 -0.79
C TYR A 24 -18.37 30.65 0.12
N THR A 25 -19.33 31.47 -0.25
CA THR A 25 -19.85 32.56 0.59
C THR A 25 -21.35 32.61 0.48
N GLU A 26 -22.03 32.98 1.59
CA GLU A 26 -23.46 33.29 1.59
C GLU A 26 -23.71 34.52 2.45
N GLU A 27 -24.76 35.30 2.07
CA GLU A 27 -25.31 36.37 2.89
C GLU A 27 -26.47 35.84 3.75
N VAL A 28 -26.42 36.04 5.02
CA VAL A 28 -27.43 35.61 5.99
C VAL A 28 -28.00 36.81 6.68
N LEU A 29 -29.33 36.92 6.78
CA LEU A 29 -29.98 37.97 7.56
C LEU A 29 -29.60 37.85 9.01
N ASP A 30 -29.48 38.98 9.70
CA ASP A 30 -29.18 39.02 11.12
C ASP A 30 -30.13 38.12 11.91
N SER A 31 -29.57 37.33 12.84
CA SER A 31 -30.31 36.35 13.67
C SER A 31 -30.96 35.17 12.90
N PHE A 32 -30.59 34.97 11.60
CA PHE A 32 -30.94 33.77 10.85
C PHE A 32 -29.82 32.77 10.83
N THR A 33 -30.10 31.55 10.37
CA THR A 33 -29.10 30.45 10.29
C THR A 33 -28.46 30.37 8.91
N ALA A 34 -27.19 29.96 8.85
CA ALA A 34 -26.50 29.66 7.59
C ALA A 34 -27.02 28.33 6.99
N THR A 35 -26.96 28.21 5.65
CA THR A 35 -27.38 27.00 4.94
C THR A 35 -26.16 26.14 4.52
N GLY A 36 -25.04 26.75 4.34
CA GLY A 36 -23.81 26.12 3.90
C GLY A 36 -23.74 25.82 2.40
N PRO A 37 -22.57 25.38 1.92
CA PRO A 37 -22.41 24.98 0.53
C PRO A 37 -23.16 23.68 0.22
N SER A 38 -23.70 23.56 -1.00
CA SER A 38 -24.45 22.38 -1.46
C SER A 38 -23.56 21.14 -1.71
N THR A 39 -22.24 21.34 -1.81
CA THR A 39 -21.26 20.27 -2.00
C THR A 39 -20.15 20.43 -0.98
N ASN A 40 -19.49 19.32 -0.65
CA ASN A 40 -18.33 19.35 0.23
C ASN A 40 -17.07 19.68 -0.57
N PRO A 41 -16.11 20.42 0.03
CA PRO A 41 -14.82 20.62 -0.60
C PRO A 41 -14.01 19.32 -0.63
N GLU A 42 -13.22 19.15 -1.67
CA GLU A 42 -12.35 18.00 -1.85
C GLU A 42 -10.89 18.32 -1.49
N LYS A 43 -10.20 17.31 -0.98
CA LYS A 43 -8.77 17.34 -0.73
C LYS A 43 -8.20 15.94 -0.96
N GLU A 44 -7.23 15.84 -1.88
CA GLU A 44 -6.61 14.57 -2.26
C GLU A 44 -6.01 13.83 -1.04
N GLY A 45 -6.44 12.58 -0.83
CA GLY A 45 -5.97 11.75 0.28
C GLY A 45 -6.59 12.09 1.64
N TYR A 46 -7.65 12.90 1.65
CA TYR A 46 -8.37 13.27 2.87
C TYR A 46 -9.87 13.14 2.67
N THR A 47 -10.57 12.89 3.75
CA THR A 47 -12.05 12.90 3.80
C THR A 47 -12.51 14.15 4.54
N PHE A 48 -13.38 14.95 3.88
CA PHE A 48 -14.02 16.09 4.53
C PHE A 48 -14.89 15.64 5.69
N LYS A 49 -14.79 16.32 6.84
CA LYS A 49 -15.56 16.02 8.04
C LYS A 49 -16.65 17.08 8.29
N TYR A 50 -16.27 18.32 8.37
CA TYR A 50 -17.16 19.43 8.67
C TYR A 50 -16.48 20.78 8.43
N PHE A 51 -17.27 21.86 8.47
CA PHE A 51 -16.76 23.22 8.64
C PHE A 51 -16.71 23.63 10.10
N SER A 52 -15.78 24.51 10.47
CA SER A 52 -15.52 24.92 11.85
C SER A 52 -14.97 26.33 11.92
N LYS A 53 -15.33 27.09 12.97
CA LYS A 53 -14.72 28.41 13.29
C LYS A 53 -13.28 28.28 13.77
N ASP A 54 -12.99 27.24 14.55
CA ASP A 54 -11.72 27.06 15.28
C ASP A 54 -10.92 25.81 14.85
N LYS A 55 -11.42 25.07 13.85
CA LYS A 55 -10.90 23.78 13.34
C LYS A 55 -10.94 22.62 14.37
N LYS A 56 -11.67 22.77 15.46
CA LYS A 56 -11.77 21.76 16.53
C LYS A 56 -13.17 21.19 16.66
N VAL A 57 -14.19 22.06 16.60
CA VAL A 57 -15.58 21.69 16.78
C VAL A 57 -16.35 21.98 15.51
N ALA A 58 -17.23 21.04 15.10
CA ALA A 58 -18.11 21.24 13.95
C ALA A 58 -18.99 22.48 14.16
N PHE A 59 -19.16 23.27 13.11
CA PHE A 59 -20.08 24.40 13.12
C PHE A 59 -21.53 23.89 13.26
N ASP A 60 -22.29 24.48 14.20
CA ASP A 60 -23.71 24.18 14.37
C ASP A 60 -24.54 25.08 13.44
N TYR A 61 -25.08 24.50 12.38
CA TYR A 61 -25.92 25.18 11.41
C TYR A 61 -27.32 25.58 11.95
N ASN A 62 -27.67 25.21 13.19
CA ASN A 62 -28.84 25.72 13.86
C ASN A 62 -28.58 27.01 14.67
N SER A 63 -27.31 27.44 14.75
CA SER A 63 -26.96 28.69 15.44
C SER A 63 -27.24 29.91 14.57
N GLU A 64 -27.72 30.98 15.23
CA GLU A 64 -27.97 32.27 14.57
C GLU A 64 -26.65 32.94 14.19
N ILE A 65 -26.66 33.61 13.04
CA ILE A 65 -25.56 34.44 12.54
C ILE A 65 -25.85 35.89 12.95
N THR A 66 -25.03 36.44 13.84
CA THR A 66 -25.12 37.80 14.33
C THR A 66 -23.92 38.68 14.00
N GLU A 67 -22.93 38.10 13.29
CA GLU A 67 -21.71 38.77 12.83
C GLU A 67 -21.13 38.05 11.61
N ASP A 68 -20.27 38.73 10.86
CA ASP A 68 -19.52 38.08 9.79
C ASP A 68 -18.73 36.89 10.32
N THR A 69 -18.91 35.72 9.71
CA THR A 69 -18.40 34.46 10.20
C THR A 69 -17.51 33.79 9.17
N THR A 70 -16.33 33.34 9.59
CA THR A 70 -15.43 32.52 8.76
C THR A 70 -15.38 31.10 9.26
N LEU A 71 -15.61 30.13 8.36
CA LEU A 71 -15.62 28.71 8.62
C LEU A 71 -14.54 28.03 7.78
N TYR A 72 -13.78 27.15 8.40
CA TYR A 72 -12.68 26.41 7.79
C TYR A 72 -13.08 24.94 7.58
N ALA A 73 -12.78 24.40 6.41
CA ALA A 73 -12.93 22.99 6.14
C ALA A 73 -11.96 22.17 7.03
N VAL A 74 -12.50 21.14 7.68
CA VAL A 74 -11.76 20.20 8.51
C VAL A 74 -11.79 18.82 7.86
N TYR A 75 -10.64 18.18 7.81
CA TYR A 75 -10.41 16.93 7.12
C TYR A 75 -9.80 15.87 8.04
N GLU A 76 -10.07 14.64 7.73
CA GLU A 76 -9.37 13.47 8.26
C GLU A 76 -8.50 12.86 7.17
N ILE A 77 -7.23 12.52 7.50
CA ILE A 77 -6.34 11.86 6.56
C ILE A 77 -6.83 10.44 6.28
N ASN A 78 -6.88 10.05 5.01
CA ASN A 78 -7.26 8.71 4.62
C ASN A 78 -6.18 7.71 5.00
N LYS A 79 -6.60 6.50 5.31
CA LYS A 79 -5.73 5.37 5.57
C LYS A 79 -5.94 4.31 4.50
N TYR A 80 -4.86 3.63 4.19
CA TYR A 80 -4.82 2.57 3.20
C TYR A 80 -4.07 1.37 3.74
N THR A 81 -4.43 0.21 3.25
CA THR A 81 -3.85 -1.05 3.68
C THR A 81 -2.78 -1.52 2.69
N VAL A 82 -1.62 -1.92 3.23
CA VAL A 82 -0.60 -2.67 2.49
C VAL A 82 -0.68 -4.12 2.95
N THR A 83 -1.03 -5.04 2.04
CA THR A 83 -1.20 -6.47 2.30
C THR A 83 -0.14 -7.26 1.54
N TYR A 84 0.53 -8.15 2.23
CA TYR A 84 1.54 -9.06 1.69
C TYR A 84 1.00 -10.49 1.65
N ILE A 85 0.99 -11.09 0.46
CA ILE A 85 0.52 -12.45 0.24
C ILE A 85 1.71 -13.36 -0.07
N ASN A 86 1.93 -14.34 0.77
CA ASN A 86 2.95 -15.36 0.57
C ASN A 86 2.29 -16.72 0.28
N GLU A 87 2.55 -17.27 -0.92
CA GLU A 87 2.00 -18.56 -1.36
C GLU A 87 0.46 -18.65 -1.20
N GLY A 88 -0.24 -17.54 -1.51
CA GLY A 88 -1.71 -17.48 -1.46
C GLY A 88 -2.30 -17.19 -0.08
N SER A 89 -1.48 -17.03 0.96
CA SER A 89 -1.92 -16.69 2.32
C SER A 89 -1.42 -15.32 2.75
N GLU A 90 -2.21 -14.61 3.58
CA GLU A 90 -1.76 -13.34 4.17
C GLU A 90 -0.52 -13.58 5.04
N TYR A 91 0.57 -12.90 4.69
CA TYR A 91 1.84 -12.96 5.41
C TYR A 91 2.01 -11.79 6.37
N HIS A 92 1.63 -10.58 5.92
CA HIS A 92 1.67 -9.36 6.69
C HIS A 92 0.62 -8.37 6.18
N LYS A 93 0.10 -7.53 7.09
CA LYS A 93 -0.86 -6.50 6.76
C LYS A 93 -0.66 -5.30 7.67
N GLU A 94 -0.66 -4.09 7.10
CA GLU A 94 -0.48 -2.85 7.83
C GLU A 94 -1.39 -1.76 7.28
N GLU A 95 -1.99 -0.94 8.17
CA GLU A 95 -2.77 0.24 7.81
C GLU A 95 -1.90 1.49 7.96
N LEU A 96 -1.79 2.29 6.92
CA LEU A 96 -0.91 3.44 6.81
C LEU A 96 -1.66 4.67 6.30
N THR A 97 -1.25 5.85 6.74
CA THR A 97 -1.86 7.10 6.28
C THR A 97 -1.42 7.46 4.86
N TYR A 98 -2.27 8.20 4.17
CA TYR A 98 -1.97 8.74 2.85
C TYR A 98 -0.60 9.43 2.78
N LYS A 99 0.16 9.14 1.72
CA LYS A 99 1.54 9.62 1.46
C LYS A 99 2.59 9.23 2.51
N SER A 100 2.28 8.35 3.47
CA SER A 100 3.32 7.78 4.31
C SER A 100 4.27 6.90 3.49
N LYS A 101 5.49 6.74 4.00
CA LYS A 101 6.48 5.82 3.45
C LYS A 101 6.38 4.49 4.18
N HIS A 102 6.34 3.41 3.42
CA HIS A 102 6.35 2.05 3.94
C HIS A 102 7.66 1.37 3.58
N GLU A 103 8.40 0.93 4.58
CA GLU A 103 9.70 0.27 4.43
C GLU A 103 9.52 -1.22 4.12
N LYS A 104 10.60 -1.83 3.65
CA LYS A 104 10.62 -3.27 3.37
C LYS A 104 10.40 -4.07 4.65
N ILE A 105 9.49 -5.04 4.61
CA ILE A 105 9.30 -6.03 5.68
C ILE A 105 10.32 -7.16 5.56
N GLU A 106 10.38 -8.04 6.57
CA GLU A 106 11.21 -9.24 6.56
C GLU A 106 10.81 -10.18 5.41
N ASP A 107 11.82 -10.76 4.74
CA ASP A 107 11.61 -11.66 3.62
C ASP A 107 11.09 -13.02 4.10
N PRO A 108 10.09 -13.61 3.45
CA PRO A 108 9.61 -14.94 3.80
C PRO A 108 10.61 -16.01 3.36
N PHE A 109 10.67 -17.09 4.14
CA PHE A 109 11.53 -18.24 3.86
C PHE A 109 10.74 -19.40 3.23
N LYS A 110 11.32 -20.02 2.19
CA LYS A 110 10.80 -21.26 1.60
C LYS A 110 11.94 -22.22 1.31
N THR A 111 11.86 -23.41 1.92
CA THR A 111 12.89 -24.45 1.77
C THR A 111 13.09 -24.84 0.30
N GLY A 112 14.33 -24.76 -0.19
CA GLY A 112 14.70 -25.11 -1.55
C GLY A 112 14.39 -24.06 -2.60
N TYR A 113 14.00 -22.86 -2.18
CA TYR A 113 13.71 -21.73 -3.05
C TYR A 113 14.42 -20.47 -2.55
N THR A 114 14.76 -19.61 -3.47
CA THR A 114 15.28 -18.27 -3.20
C THR A 114 14.16 -17.26 -3.40
N PHE A 115 13.87 -16.45 -2.37
CA PHE A 115 12.92 -15.35 -2.49
C PHE A 115 13.48 -14.28 -3.43
N THR A 116 12.72 -13.89 -4.45
CA THR A 116 13.16 -12.93 -5.47
C THR A 116 12.60 -11.53 -5.24
N GLY A 117 11.57 -11.39 -4.41
CA GLY A 117 10.98 -10.11 -4.05
C GLY A 117 9.47 -10.15 -3.94
N TRP A 118 8.94 -8.99 -3.59
CA TRP A 118 7.52 -8.70 -3.59
C TRP A 118 7.12 -8.04 -4.93
N TYR A 119 6.00 -8.42 -5.47
CA TYR A 119 5.49 -8.00 -6.77
C TYR A 119 4.06 -7.50 -6.64
N ASN A 120 3.72 -6.44 -7.37
CA ASN A 120 2.36 -5.90 -7.43
C ASN A 120 1.45 -6.77 -8.33
N GLU A 121 0.18 -6.39 -8.46
CA GLU A 121 -0.82 -7.09 -9.29
C GLU A 121 -0.47 -7.09 -10.80
N ASN A 122 0.39 -6.16 -11.26
CA ASN A 122 0.88 -6.13 -12.63
C ASN A 122 2.15 -6.97 -12.83
N GLU A 123 2.56 -7.77 -11.83
CA GLU A 123 3.77 -8.58 -11.84
C GLU A 123 5.09 -7.76 -11.86
N GLU A 124 5.04 -6.48 -11.50
CA GLU A 124 6.21 -5.63 -11.38
C GLU A 124 6.81 -5.77 -9.98
N LYS A 125 8.15 -5.91 -9.92
CA LYS A 125 8.87 -5.96 -8.66
C LYS A 125 8.81 -4.61 -7.96
N VAL A 126 8.50 -4.64 -6.67
CA VAL A 126 8.34 -3.43 -5.87
C VAL A 126 9.67 -3.02 -5.28
N GLU A 127 9.98 -1.73 -5.40
CA GLU A 127 11.13 -1.08 -4.77
C GLU A 127 10.67 -0.29 -3.52
N TYR A 128 11.54 -0.21 -2.52
CA TYR A 128 11.24 0.44 -1.24
C TYR A 128 12.06 1.73 -1.03
N PRO A 129 11.53 2.73 -0.30
CA PRO A 129 10.22 2.74 0.36
C PRO A 129 9.06 2.96 -0.61
N ILE A 130 7.91 2.32 -0.35
CA ILE A 130 6.66 2.53 -1.08
C ILE A 130 5.99 3.80 -0.57
N THR A 131 5.47 4.66 -1.45
CA THR A 131 4.58 5.76 -1.07
C THR A 131 3.13 5.29 -1.13
N VAL A 132 2.43 5.30 0.01
CA VAL A 132 1.08 4.77 0.12
C VAL A 132 0.05 5.82 -0.28
N THR A 133 -0.64 5.60 -1.41
CA THR A 133 -1.69 6.50 -1.93
C THR A 133 -3.03 5.80 -2.15
N LYS A 134 -3.05 4.48 -2.02
CA LYS A 134 -4.21 3.59 -2.16
C LYS A 134 -3.92 2.25 -1.48
N ASP A 135 -4.90 1.38 -1.39
CA ASP A 135 -4.68 -0.01 -0.97
C ASP A 135 -3.73 -0.71 -1.94
N ILE A 136 -2.81 -1.49 -1.38
CA ILE A 136 -1.74 -2.19 -2.12
C ILE A 136 -1.74 -3.65 -1.70
N THR A 137 -1.75 -4.56 -2.68
CA THR A 137 -1.53 -5.99 -2.45
C THR A 137 -0.25 -6.42 -3.14
N LEU A 138 0.62 -7.09 -2.41
CA LEU A 138 1.92 -7.55 -2.88
C LEU A 138 2.02 -9.08 -2.74
N HIS A 139 2.58 -9.72 -3.76
CA HIS A 139 2.72 -11.17 -3.84
C HIS A 139 4.19 -11.57 -3.83
N SER A 140 4.54 -12.59 -3.04
CA SER A 140 5.88 -13.17 -3.03
C SER A 140 6.17 -13.91 -4.32
N LYS A 141 7.40 -13.79 -4.85
CA LYS A 141 7.90 -14.69 -5.90
C LYS A 141 9.19 -15.38 -5.45
N TYR A 142 9.36 -16.58 -5.97
CA TYR A 142 10.48 -17.45 -5.65
C TYR A 142 11.07 -18.08 -6.91
N GLU A 143 12.35 -18.33 -6.85
CA GLU A 143 13.07 -19.14 -7.82
C GLU A 143 13.52 -20.45 -7.15
N ILE A 144 13.31 -21.60 -7.85
CA ILE A 144 13.74 -22.89 -7.33
C ILE A 144 15.28 -22.98 -7.30
N ASN A 145 15.83 -23.42 -6.20
CA ASN A 145 17.27 -23.57 -6.06
C ASN A 145 17.77 -24.73 -6.93
N LYS A 146 18.89 -24.50 -7.60
CA LYS A 146 19.59 -25.51 -8.39
C LYS A 146 20.82 -25.98 -7.65
N TYR A 147 21.10 -27.25 -7.74
CA TYR A 147 22.26 -27.89 -7.13
C TYR A 147 23.06 -28.63 -8.19
N THR A 148 24.37 -28.63 -8.05
CA THR A 148 25.28 -29.37 -8.92
C THR A 148 25.54 -30.74 -8.33
N VAL A 149 25.27 -31.79 -9.10
CA VAL A 149 25.68 -33.16 -8.80
C VAL A 149 26.89 -33.51 -9.63
N THR A 150 27.96 -33.90 -8.96
CA THR A 150 29.23 -34.29 -9.60
C THR A 150 29.36 -35.81 -9.61
N PHE A 151 29.47 -36.39 -10.78
CA PHE A 151 29.81 -37.79 -11.01
C PHE A 151 31.31 -37.88 -11.25
N ASN A 152 32.04 -38.51 -10.34
CA ASN A 152 33.49 -38.67 -10.40
C ASN A 152 33.83 -40.13 -10.64
N ASP A 153 34.37 -40.45 -11.81
CA ASP A 153 34.88 -41.75 -12.23
C ASP A 153 36.41 -41.66 -12.40
N GLU A 154 37.13 -41.38 -11.29
CA GLU A 154 38.57 -41.22 -11.16
C GLU A 154 39.25 -40.43 -12.29
N ASP A 155 39.07 -40.90 -13.55
CA ASP A 155 39.65 -40.30 -14.75
C ASP A 155 38.74 -39.26 -15.41
N ARG A 156 37.46 -39.18 -15.01
CA ARG A 156 36.48 -38.30 -15.60
C ARG A 156 35.52 -37.72 -14.58
N ILE A 157 35.37 -36.40 -14.61
CA ILE A 157 34.39 -35.67 -13.82
C ILE A 157 33.31 -35.14 -14.75
N THR A 158 32.05 -35.44 -14.42
CA THR A 158 30.88 -34.92 -15.11
C THR A 158 29.93 -34.27 -14.11
N THR A 159 29.45 -33.07 -14.43
CA THR A 159 28.50 -32.36 -13.59
C THR A 159 27.14 -32.25 -14.24
N LYS A 160 26.08 -32.30 -13.44
CA LYS A 160 24.71 -32.03 -13.83
C LYS A 160 24.05 -31.09 -12.85
N GLU A 161 23.31 -30.12 -13.35
CA GLU A 161 22.41 -29.31 -12.51
C GLU A 161 21.10 -30.04 -12.29
N VAL A 162 20.57 -29.94 -11.07
CA VAL A 162 19.29 -30.50 -10.68
C VAL A 162 18.54 -29.53 -9.78
N ASN A 163 17.27 -29.32 -10.03
CA ASN A 163 16.44 -28.49 -9.17
C ASN A 163 16.21 -29.16 -7.81
N TYR A 164 16.01 -28.33 -6.79
CA TYR A 164 15.66 -28.80 -5.46
C TYR A 164 14.58 -29.88 -5.51
N ASN A 165 14.75 -30.92 -4.72
CA ASN A 165 13.88 -32.08 -4.59
C ASN A 165 13.65 -32.92 -5.87
N ASN A 166 14.34 -32.61 -6.97
CA ASN A 166 14.33 -33.45 -8.17
C ASN A 166 15.41 -34.53 -8.11
N LYS A 167 15.14 -35.64 -8.77
CA LYS A 167 16.15 -36.68 -8.95
C LYS A 167 17.05 -36.30 -10.12
N VAL A 168 18.34 -36.62 -9.98
CA VAL A 168 19.29 -36.50 -11.07
C VAL A 168 19.37 -37.83 -11.83
N GLU A 169 19.25 -37.77 -13.16
CA GLU A 169 19.53 -38.92 -13.99
C GLU A 169 21.03 -39.19 -14.00
N PRO A 170 21.46 -40.41 -13.68
CA PRO A 170 22.89 -40.74 -13.64
C PRO A 170 23.52 -40.57 -15.02
N VAL A 171 24.82 -40.32 -15.04
CA VAL A 171 25.60 -40.34 -16.30
C VAL A 171 25.91 -41.77 -16.67
N ILE A 172 25.97 -42.05 -17.99
CA ILE A 172 26.39 -43.35 -18.50
C ILE A 172 27.88 -43.51 -18.15
N ASN A 173 28.21 -44.59 -17.44
CA ASN A 173 29.61 -44.96 -17.24
C ASN A 173 30.22 -45.50 -18.54
N GLN A 174 31.38 -44.97 -18.91
CA GLN A 174 32.06 -45.38 -20.17
C GLN A 174 32.90 -46.65 -20.03
N GLY A 175 32.94 -47.21 -18.81
CA GLY A 175 33.74 -48.39 -18.51
C GLY A 175 35.19 -48.07 -18.20
N LYS A 176 35.82 -48.98 -17.48
CA LYS A 176 37.24 -48.97 -17.15
C LYS A 176 37.85 -50.34 -17.52
N THR A 177 38.92 -50.36 -18.27
CA THR A 177 39.56 -51.61 -18.73
C THR A 177 39.83 -52.54 -17.55
N GLY A 178 39.36 -53.79 -17.63
CA GLY A 178 39.52 -54.79 -16.60
C GLY A 178 38.52 -54.71 -15.44
N TYR A 179 37.56 -53.79 -15.49
CA TYR A 179 36.55 -53.59 -14.44
C TYR A 179 35.14 -53.58 -15.01
N THR A 180 34.17 -53.99 -14.18
CA THR A 180 32.75 -53.88 -14.46
C THR A 180 32.14 -52.82 -13.56
N PHE A 181 31.50 -51.78 -14.15
CA PHE A 181 30.80 -50.76 -13.39
C PHE A 181 29.61 -51.36 -12.67
N LYS A 182 29.46 -51.11 -11.34
CA LYS A 182 28.35 -51.60 -10.53
C LYS A 182 27.29 -50.49 -10.34
N TYR A 183 27.68 -49.38 -9.73
CA TYR A 183 26.79 -48.26 -9.42
C TYR A 183 27.54 -46.99 -9.02
N TRP A 184 26.85 -45.89 -8.99
CA TRP A 184 27.34 -44.62 -8.40
C TRP A 184 27.06 -44.62 -6.91
N SER A 185 28.07 -44.32 -6.09
CA SER A 185 27.97 -44.20 -4.63
C SER A 185 28.22 -42.76 -4.20
N LYS A 186 27.63 -42.31 -3.09
CA LYS A 186 27.93 -41.01 -2.47
C LYS A 186 29.26 -41.03 -1.71
N GLU A 187 29.72 -42.20 -1.32
CA GLU A 187 30.94 -42.39 -0.56
C GLU A 187 32.03 -42.97 -1.45
N LYS A 188 33.26 -42.45 -1.32
CA LYS A 188 34.43 -42.99 -2.03
C LYS A 188 34.78 -44.38 -1.44
N GLY A 189 34.71 -45.43 -2.25
CA GLY A 189 34.98 -46.79 -1.84
C GLY A 189 33.89 -47.48 -1.01
N GLY A 190 32.65 -46.96 -1.08
CA GLY A 190 31.48 -47.60 -0.46
C GLY A 190 31.21 -48.98 -1.10
N GLU A 191 31.09 -50.03 -0.24
CA GLU A 191 30.67 -51.37 -0.64
C GLU A 191 29.21 -51.43 -1.07
#